data_987a752822bb865c7d8dc198679fd639
#
_entry.id   987a752822bb865c7d8dc198679fd639
#
_cell.length_a   1.000
_cell.length_b   1.000
_cell.length_c   1.000
_cell.angle_alpha   90.00
_cell.angle_beta   90.00
_cell.angle_gamma   90.00
#
_symmetry.space_group_name_H-M   'P 1'
#
loop_
_entity.id
_entity.type
_entity.pdbx_description
1 polymer ?
#
loop_
_entity_poly.entity_id
_entity_poly.type
_entity_poly.pdbx_seq_one_letter_code
_entity_poly.pdbx_strand_id
1 'polypeptide(L)'
;MGGFNNYSIYPYALGHKNTKGHLNVENDNSGNTNIHPTKTGNTEIRTLDSFDFRNVDYIKVDAEGYEYNIVQGATETIKRCKPFVHLEMKSKRMRHSTDDYTKLLDKVNYKKVFSIGAEVLYDYNA
;
A
#
# COMPACT_ATOMS: atom_id res chain seq x y z
N MET A 1 -2.36 -19.22 24.44
CA MET A 1 -1.57 -18.93 23.59
C MET A 1 -1.38 -17.57 23.46
N GLY A 2 -0.54 -17.21 23.27
CA GLY A 2 -0.31 -15.91 23.24
C GLY A 2 -0.56 -15.29 21.91
N GLY A 3 -1.38 -14.33 21.82
CA GLY A 3 -1.41 -13.44 20.70
C GLY A 3 -0.17 -12.54 20.75
N PHE A 4 0.12 -11.91 19.62
CA PHE A 4 1.12 -10.85 19.58
C PHE A 4 0.50 -9.60 20.20
N ASN A 5 1.24 -8.95 21.09
CA ASN A 5 0.81 -7.70 21.72
C ASN A 5 1.74 -6.52 21.41
N ASN A 6 2.64 -6.69 20.44
CA ASN A 6 3.60 -5.67 20.01
C ASN A 6 3.21 -5.04 18.67
N TYR A 7 1.92 -4.80 18.48
CA TYR A 7 1.40 -4.18 17.27
C TYR A 7 0.38 -3.09 17.62
N SER A 8 0.11 -2.22 16.66
CA SER A 8 -0.94 -1.20 16.76
C SER A 8 -1.82 -1.27 15.52
N ILE A 9 -3.11 -1.05 15.70
CA ILE A 9 -4.09 -1.01 14.61
C ILE A 9 -4.49 0.43 14.35
N TYR A 10 -4.41 0.84 13.09
CA TYR A 10 -4.84 2.15 12.64
C TYR A 10 -6.05 1.95 11.72
N PRO A 11 -7.28 2.23 12.19
CA PRO A 11 -8.50 1.88 11.47
C PRO A 11 -8.84 2.86 10.35
N TYR A 12 -7.92 3.05 9.42
CA TYR A 12 -8.08 3.90 8.26
C TYR A 12 -7.74 3.12 7.00
N ALA A 13 -8.37 3.49 5.90
CA ALA A 13 -7.88 3.05 4.60
C ALA A 13 -6.70 3.93 4.18
N LEU A 14 -5.79 3.39 3.39
CA LEU A 14 -4.66 4.14 2.87
C LEU A 14 -4.85 4.49 1.40
N GLY A 15 -4.37 5.64 1.00
CA GLY A 15 -4.44 6.11 -0.36
C GLY A 15 -3.42 7.20 -0.66
N HIS A 16 -3.58 7.89 -1.77
CA HIS A 16 -2.63 8.92 -2.20
C HIS A 16 -2.93 10.30 -1.63
N LYS A 17 -4.10 10.50 -1.02
CA LYS A 17 -4.48 11.75 -0.35
C LYS A 17 -5.45 11.46 0.79
N ASN A 18 -5.52 12.38 1.74
CA ASN A 18 -6.49 12.29 2.83
C ASN A 18 -7.88 12.67 2.30
N THR A 19 -8.82 11.75 2.40
CA THR A 19 -10.18 11.92 1.88
C THR A 19 -11.09 10.87 2.51
N LYS A 20 -12.24 10.65 1.92
CA LYS A 20 -13.18 9.60 2.30
C LYS A 20 -13.45 8.68 1.11
N GLY A 21 -14.01 7.53 1.37
CA GLY A 21 -14.36 6.58 0.34
C GLY A 21 -15.42 5.60 0.79
N HIS A 22 -15.91 4.82 -0.15
CA HIS A 22 -16.80 3.70 0.12
C HIS A 22 -16.00 2.40 0.10
N LEU A 23 -16.24 1.58 1.10
CA LEU A 23 -15.67 0.25 1.19
C LEU A 23 -16.61 -0.73 0.51
N ASN A 24 -16.13 -1.40 -0.55
CA ASN A 24 -16.86 -2.46 -1.23
C ASN A 24 -16.38 -3.81 -0.73
N VAL A 25 -17.32 -4.62 -0.25
CA VAL A 25 -17.06 -6.00 0.21
C VAL A 25 -17.84 -6.93 -0.70
N GLU A 26 -17.14 -7.86 -1.35
CA GLU A 26 -17.81 -8.89 -2.13
C GLU A 26 -18.45 -9.92 -1.18
N ASN A 27 -19.69 -10.31 -1.49
CA ASN A 27 -20.56 -11.03 -0.55
C ASN A 27 -20.00 -12.35 -0.06
N ASP A 28 -19.30 -13.09 -0.89
CA ASP A 28 -18.88 -14.46 -0.57
C ASP A 28 -17.41 -14.57 -0.26
N ASN A 29 -16.68 -13.46 -0.21
CA ASN A 29 -15.25 -13.50 -0.01
C ASN A 29 -14.76 -12.23 0.64
N SER A 30 -14.55 -12.26 1.92
CA SER A 30 -14.06 -11.12 2.69
C SER A 30 -12.65 -10.68 2.29
N GLY A 31 -11.87 -11.51 1.58
CA GLY A 31 -10.57 -11.13 1.05
C GLY A 31 -10.64 -10.18 -0.14
N ASN A 32 -11.83 -9.98 -0.73
CA ASN A 32 -12.03 -9.12 -1.88
C ASN A 32 -12.65 -7.77 -1.51
N THR A 33 -12.23 -7.23 -0.39
CA THR A 33 -12.63 -5.88 0.02
C THR A 33 -11.77 -4.86 -0.71
N ASN A 34 -12.40 -3.88 -1.34
CA ASN A 34 -11.67 -2.79 -1.97
C ASN A 34 -12.33 -1.44 -1.66
N ILE A 35 -11.64 -0.35 -1.99
CA ILE A 35 -12.11 0.98 -1.65
C ILE A 35 -12.26 1.85 -2.90
N HIS A 36 -13.32 2.65 -2.93
CA HIS A 36 -13.56 3.65 -3.97
C HIS A 36 -13.58 5.04 -3.32
N PRO A 37 -12.63 5.92 -3.64
CA PRO A 37 -12.61 7.27 -3.07
C PRO A 37 -13.83 8.08 -3.52
N THR A 38 -14.50 8.69 -2.56
CA THR A 38 -15.59 9.65 -2.81
C THR A 38 -15.60 10.68 -1.68
N LYS A 39 -16.15 11.86 -1.96
CA LYS A 39 -16.25 12.91 -0.94
C LYS A 39 -17.28 12.60 0.14
N THR A 40 -18.22 11.71 -0.14
CA THR A 40 -19.34 11.39 0.75
C THR A 40 -19.27 10.00 1.36
N GLY A 41 -18.15 9.32 1.18
CA GLY A 41 -17.94 7.98 1.72
C GLY A 41 -17.89 7.96 3.24
N ASN A 42 -18.12 6.79 3.81
CA ASN A 42 -18.12 6.57 5.25
C ASN A 42 -16.79 6.04 5.78
N THR A 43 -15.83 5.77 4.91
CA THR A 43 -14.52 5.28 5.30
C THR A 43 -13.50 6.40 5.12
N GLU A 44 -12.73 6.67 6.17
CA GLU A 44 -11.68 7.66 6.10
C GLU A 44 -10.45 7.07 5.41
N ILE A 45 -9.93 7.79 4.41
CA ILE A 45 -8.73 7.42 3.66
C ILE A 45 -7.63 8.39 4.04
N ARG A 46 -6.46 7.87 4.40
CA ARG A 46 -5.28 8.68 4.73
C ARG A 46 -4.07 8.22 3.94
N THR A 47 -3.11 9.12 3.76
CA THR A 47 -1.80 8.73 3.24
C THR A 47 -0.98 8.12 4.36
N LEU A 48 -0.10 7.16 4.03
CA LEU A 48 0.85 6.66 5.01
C LEU A 48 1.75 7.79 5.53
N ASP A 49 2.11 8.72 4.65
CA ASP A 49 2.96 9.85 5.02
C ASP A 49 2.34 10.72 6.11
N SER A 50 1.01 10.78 6.20
CA SER A 50 0.35 11.60 7.21
C SER A 50 0.54 11.10 8.64
N PHE A 51 0.93 9.83 8.82
CA PHE A 51 1.22 9.27 10.14
C PHE A 51 2.62 9.62 10.65
N ASP A 52 3.49 10.11 9.80
CA ASP A 52 4.85 10.54 10.15
C ASP A 52 5.68 9.47 10.88
N PHE A 53 5.56 8.22 10.45
CA PHE A 53 6.37 7.12 11.00
C PHE A 53 7.85 7.33 10.69
N ARG A 54 8.72 7.05 11.66
CA ARG A 54 10.16 7.33 11.57
C ARG A 54 11.04 6.10 11.49
N ASN A 55 10.52 4.93 11.90
CA ASN A 55 11.33 3.70 12.02
C ASN A 55 10.65 2.56 11.25
N VAL A 56 10.44 2.74 9.96
CA VAL A 56 9.81 1.72 9.13
C VAL A 56 10.88 0.91 8.41
N ASP A 57 10.89 -0.40 8.64
CA ASP A 57 11.83 -1.33 8.01
C ASP A 57 11.21 -2.13 6.87
N TYR A 58 9.90 -2.29 6.86
CA TYR A 58 9.21 -3.14 5.91
C TYR A 58 7.77 -2.65 5.74
N ILE A 59 7.36 -2.50 4.48
CA ILE A 59 5.98 -2.15 4.14
C ILE A 59 5.44 -3.27 3.26
N LYS A 60 4.37 -3.92 3.71
CA LYS A 60 3.64 -4.88 2.87
C LYS A 60 2.29 -4.27 2.50
N VAL A 61 1.99 -4.28 1.20
CA VAL A 61 0.72 -3.76 0.68
C VAL A 61 0.01 -4.87 -0.08
N ASP A 62 -1.17 -5.21 0.40
CA ASP A 62 -2.06 -6.18 -0.22
C ASP A 62 -3.47 -5.57 -0.18
N ALA A 63 -3.80 -4.75 -1.17
CA ALA A 63 -4.97 -3.89 -1.15
C ALA A 63 -5.90 -4.11 -2.34
N GLU A 64 -5.86 -5.31 -2.93
CA GLU A 64 -6.80 -5.75 -3.97
C GLU A 64 -6.95 -4.76 -5.13
N GLY A 65 -5.81 -4.28 -5.64
CA GLY A 65 -5.75 -3.39 -6.78
C GLY A 65 -5.50 -1.92 -6.45
N TYR A 66 -5.46 -1.57 -5.15
CA TYR A 66 -5.26 -0.19 -4.72
C TYR A 66 -3.82 0.13 -4.29
N GLU A 67 -2.90 -0.80 -4.53
CA GLU A 67 -1.51 -0.71 -4.06
C GLU A 67 -0.80 0.54 -4.57
N TYR A 68 -0.99 0.88 -5.84
CA TYR A 68 -0.33 2.04 -6.46
C TYR A 68 -0.66 3.33 -5.70
N ASN A 69 -1.93 3.52 -5.38
CA ASN A 69 -2.39 4.71 -4.64
C ASN A 69 -1.78 4.78 -3.24
N ILE A 70 -1.66 3.62 -2.58
CA ILE A 70 -1.05 3.54 -1.26
C ILE A 70 0.42 3.92 -1.33
N VAL A 71 1.16 3.38 -2.31
CA VAL A 71 2.58 3.69 -2.49
C VAL A 71 2.78 5.18 -2.82
N GLN A 72 1.90 5.78 -3.65
CA GLN A 72 1.94 7.21 -3.89
C GLN A 72 1.83 8.02 -2.61
N GLY A 73 0.96 7.62 -1.69
CA GLY A 73 0.78 8.29 -0.40
C GLY A 73 1.83 7.92 0.64
N ALA A 74 2.80 7.09 0.28
CA ALA A 74 3.86 6.61 1.17
C ALA A 74 5.25 7.09 0.75
N THR A 75 5.35 7.91 -0.30
CA THR A 75 6.64 8.24 -0.90
C THR A 75 7.60 8.94 0.05
N GLU A 76 7.12 9.83 0.90
CA GLU A 76 7.99 10.52 1.88
C GLU A 76 8.47 9.55 2.96
N THR A 77 7.61 8.67 3.43
CA THR A 77 7.98 7.61 4.39
C THR A 77 9.03 6.68 3.78
N ILE A 78 8.82 6.27 2.54
CA ILE A 78 9.75 5.41 1.80
C ILE A 78 11.11 6.10 1.64
N LYS A 79 11.12 7.35 1.25
CA LYS A 79 12.36 8.13 1.09
C LYS A 79 13.12 8.26 2.41
N ARG A 80 12.39 8.54 3.48
CA ARG A 80 12.98 8.79 4.79
C ARG A 80 13.50 7.53 5.46
N CYS A 81 12.69 6.48 5.47
CA CYS A 81 12.97 5.25 6.23
C CYS A 81 13.71 4.19 5.41
N LYS A 82 13.58 4.22 4.09
CA LYS A 82 14.17 3.25 3.16
C LYS A 82 13.80 1.80 3.51
N PRO A 83 12.51 1.50 3.72
CA PRO A 83 12.08 0.14 4.04
C PRO A 83 12.12 -0.77 2.81
N PHE A 84 12.06 -2.08 3.02
CA PHE A 84 11.62 -2.96 1.94
C PHE A 84 10.17 -2.65 1.61
N VAL A 85 9.83 -2.67 0.33
CA VAL A 85 8.45 -2.48 -0.13
C VAL A 85 7.99 -3.75 -0.83
N HIS A 86 6.97 -4.37 -0.26
CA HIS A 86 6.44 -5.65 -0.72
C HIS A 86 5.01 -5.44 -1.22
N LEU A 87 4.81 -5.68 -2.51
CA LEU A 87 3.51 -5.47 -3.15
C LEU A 87 2.97 -6.79 -3.67
N GLU A 88 1.67 -7.00 -3.53
CA GLU A 88 0.98 -8.09 -4.19
C GLU A 88 0.33 -7.57 -5.48
N MET A 89 0.88 -7.98 -6.62
CA MET A 89 0.46 -7.51 -7.94
C MET A 89 -0.34 -8.58 -8.66
N LYS A 90 -1.61 -8.72 -8.29
CA LYS A 90 -2.53 -9.63 -8.96
C LYS A 90 -3.03 -8.99 -10.25
N SER A 91 -2.69 -9.56 -11.40
CA SER A 91 -2.99 -8.98 -12.71
C SER A 91 -4.47 -8.66 -12.92
N LYS A 92 -5.36 -9.49 -12.38
CA LYS A 92 -6.81 -9.29 -12.53
C LYS A 92 -7.33 -8.04 -11.80
N ARG A 93 -6.59 -7.53 -10.83
CA ARG A 93 -7.04 -6.41 -10.00
C ARG A 93 -6.18 -5.17 -10.15
N MET A 94 -5.10 -5.28 -10.92
CA MET A 94 -4.22 -4.14 -11.14
C MET A 94 -4.89 -3.09 -12.01
N ARG A 95 -4.89 -1.86 -11.54
CA ARG A 95 -5.34 -0.68 -12.29
C ARG A 95 -4.18 0.06 -12.94
N HIS A 96 -2.96 -0.30 -12.57
CA HIS A 96 -1.73 0.28 -13.07
C HIS A 96 -0.81 -0.82 -13.55
N SER A 97 -0.06 -0.56 -14.60
CA SER A 97 0.89 -1.53 -15.16
C SER A 97 2.13 -1.67 -14.25
N THR A 98 2.89 -2.74 -14.46
CA THR A 98 4.17 -2.89 -13.78
C THR A 98 5.13 -1.75 -14.11
N ASP A 99 5.04 -1.18 -15.32
CA ASP A 99 5.84 -0.02 -15.70
C ASP A 99 5.49 1.22 -14.87
N ASP A 100 4.21 1.41 -14.54
CA ASP A 100 3.77 2.51 -13.67
C ASP A 100 4.42 2.41 -12.29
N TYR A 101 4.44 1.21 -11.72
CA TYR A 101 5.10 0.96 -10.43
C TYR A 101 6.60 1.20 -10.53
N THR A 102 7.23 0.74 -11.61
CA THR A 102 8.65 0.95 -11.82
C THR A 102 8.99 2.44 -11.86
N LYS A 103 8.21 3.22 -12.63
CA LYS A 103 8.41 4.67 -12.71
C LYS A 103 8.22 5.36 -11.37
N LEU A 104 7.20 4.96 -10.61
CA LEU A 104 6.92 5.54 -9.30
C LEU A 104 8.07 5.26 -8.32
N LEU A 105 8.55 4.02 -8.28
CA LEU A 105 9.58 3.61 -7.34
C LEU A 105 10.97 4.05 -7.78
N ASP A 106 11.24 4.19 -9.08
CA ASP A 106 12.49 4.74 -9.57
C ASP A 106 12.71 6.19 -9.08
N LYS A 107 11.65 6.96 -8.92
CA LYS A 107 11.75 8.33 -8.41
C LYS A 107 12.33 8.41 -7.00
N VAL A 108 12.24 7.33 -6.25
CA VAL A 108 12.77 7.24 -4.89
C VAL A 108 13.93 6.26 -4.79
N ASN A 109 14.53 5.92 -5.92
CA ASN A 109 15.69 5.02 -6.03
C ASN A 109 15.43 3.60 -5.55
N TYR A 110 14.24 3.06 -5.85
CA TYR A 110 13.88 1.68 -5.55
C TYR A 110 13.95 0.81 -6.81
N LYS A 111 14.42 -0.39 -6.63
CA LYS A 111 14.48 -1.42 -7.69
C LYS A 111 13.82 -2.70 -7.21
N LYS A 112 13.23 -3.42 -8.16
CA LYS A 112 12.71 -4.75 -7.90
C LYS A 112 13.89 -5.69 -7.65
N VAL A 113 13.88 -6.37 -6.51
CA VAL A 113 14.96 -7.29 -6.13
C VAL A 113 14.51 -8.73 -6.13
N PHE A 114 13.21 -8.99 -6.07
CA PHE A 114 12.69 -10.36 -6.04
C PHE A 114 11.23 -10.38 -6.46
N SER A 115 10.82 -11.45 -7.15
CA SER A 115 9.39 -11.68 -7.41
C SER A 115 9.10 -13.17 -7.47
N ILE A 116 7.94 -13.55 -6.96
CA ILE A 116 7.44 -14.92 -6.99
C ILE A 116 5.91 -14.85 -7.14
N GLY A 117 5.38 -15.38 -8.24
CA GLY A 117 3.96 -15.21 -8.52
C GLY A 117 3.57 -13.75 -8.56
N ALA A 118 2.54 -13.38 -7.81
CA ALA A 118 2.08 -12.00 -7.69
C ALA A 118 2.89 -11.16 -6.69
N GLU A 119 3.75 -11.80 -5.89
CA GLU A 119 4.51 -11.12 -4.84
C GLU A 119 5.76 -10.48 -5.43
N VAL A 120 5.94 -9.18 -5.19
CA VAL A 120 7.08 -8.42 -5.72
C VAL A 120 7.71 -7.62 -4.58
N LEU A 121 9.03 -7.77 -4.44
CA LEU A 121 9.80 -7.06 -3.42
C LEU A 121 10.69 -6.02 -4.08
N TYR A 122 10.64 -4.82 -3.56
CA TYR A 122 11.48 -3.70 -3.97
C TYR A 122 12.38 -3.27 -2.81
N ASP A 123 13.57 -2.82 -3.13
CA ASP A 123 14.53 -2.32 -2.14
C ASP A 123 15.18 -1.04 -2.64
N TYR A 124 15.65 -0.26 -1.69
CA TYR A 124 16.42 0.95 -1.98
C TYR A 124 17.72 0.56 -2.65
N ASN A 125 18.00 1.25 -3.74
CA ASN A 125 19.22 1.03 -4.52
C ASN A 125 20.07 2.29 -4.45
N ALA A 126 20.95 2.32 -3.47
CA ALA A 126 21.82 3.46 -3.23
C ALA A 126 22.78 3.72 -4.39
#